data_34921fac36ec374f665514ce605e30b0
#
_entry.id   34921fac36ec374f665514ce605e30b0
#
_cell.length_a   1.000
_cell.length_b   1.000
_cell.length_c   1.000
_cell.angle_alpha   90.00
_cell.angle_beta   90.00
_cell.angle_gamma   90.00
#
_symmetry.space_group_name_H-M   'P 1'
#
loop_
_entity.id
_entity.type
_entity.pdbx_description
1 polymer ?
#
loop_
_entity_poly.entity_id
_entity_poly.type
_entity_poly.pdbx_seq_one_letter_code
_entity_poly.pdbx_strand_id
1 'polypeptide(L)'
;MKGKNNMKKNYFLTGLFATAMTGLTFTAISGLALTACTDDEPSLGGGTVEKGEYVIASSVTASGNTTNVLLSSKTLDDGTVSTINNGLVNDGATQWVFYKNQYLYGLTYNQGNAGTTRSFYMSPSYDIVARSGEYAVKRFTTYGIFDKYIITASTGDGYTGYADENGYLPKTFLFSYLDVPAETYTTNNTQEKAYLSENFLGNGEFVTLAGVLEHNNKIYSAAVPMGLSQYGSATEGGKWILPGNEDLVKAEDGGSNSSSYKKGELQWTQYPNECWVAIFDNESFTTKTLIKTDRISYACGRNRSQYYQTIWAADNGDVYVFSPSYAKTMDDARQQTTLPAGVVRIPSGTQDFDDYYCDLEAQSGGKSFLRCWHITGDYFLMLMYDRPLTEEDFTANQLAIFKADSKKLTYVTGLPSGELISGFGNAPYAENGVVYMTVTTTDGHPAIYKIDPASAVATKGLTIEATQVSGVGRLSPR
;
A
#
# COMPACT_ATOMS: atom_id res chain seq x y z
N MET A 1 -46.22 -11.46 6.83
CA MET A 1 -44.95 -12.14 6.62
C MET A 1 -43.84 -11.13 6.91
N LYS A 2 -42.99 -11.38 7.92
CA LYS A 2 -42.01 -10.41 8.43
C LYS A 2 -40.73 -10.51 7.59
N GLY A 3 -40.39 -9.42 6.86
CA GLY A 3 -39.13 -9.29 6.19
C GLY A 3 -38.01 -9.02 7.22
N LYS A 4 -36.99 -9.85 7.21
CA LYS A 4 -35.78 -9.65 8.01
C LYS A 4 -34.88 -8.64 7.29
N ASN A 5 -34.80 -7.44 7.85
CA ASN A 5 -33.73 -6.50 7.51
C ASN A 5 -32.40 -7.03 8.07
N ASN A 6 -31.56 -7.61 7.23
CA ASN A 6 -30.17 -7.86 7.56
C ASN A 6 -29.35 -6.58 7.29
N MET A 7 -29.20 -5.76 8.32
CA MET A 7 -28.16 -4.74 8.35
C MET A 7 -26.82 -5.47 8.56
N LYS A 8 -26.04 -5.65 7.49
CA LYS A 8 -24.63 -6.07 7.61
C LYS A 8 -23.86 -4.96 8.33
N LYS A 9 -23.45 -5.21 9.54
CA LYS A 9 -22.54 -4.35 10.30
C LYS A 9 -21.14 -4.46 9.67
N ASN A 10 -20.72 -3.40 9.00
CA ASN A 10 -19.34 -3.27 8.57
C ASN A 10 -18.45 -3.08 9.80
N TYR A 11 -17.67 -4.07 10.13
CA TYR A 11 -16.69 -3.96 11.21
C TYR A 11 -15.46 -3.17 10.73
N PHE A 12 -15.21 -2.12 11.47
CA PHE A 12 -14.10 -1.20 11.28
C PHE A 12 -12.81 -1.82 11.77
N LEU A 13 -11.82 -1.96 10.89
CA LEU A 13 -10.44 -1.85 11.32
C LEU A 13 -10.15 -0.35 11.42
N THR A 14 -10.12 0.15 12.62
CA THR A 14 -9.90 1.54 12.94
C THR A 14 -8.43 1.90 12.76
N GLY A 15 -8.08 2.33 11.53
CA GLY A 15 -7.09 3.37 11.38
C GLY A 15 -7.88 4.67 11.22
N LEU A 16 -8.26 5.28 12.33
CA LEU A 16 -9.06 6.51 12.35
C LEU A 16 -8.21 7.67 11.89
N PHE A 17 -8.44 8.18 10.70
CA PHE A 17 -8.12 9.55 10.35
C PHE A 17 -9.43 10.28 10.05
N ALA A 18 -10.03 10.84 11.09
CA ALA A 18 -11.03 11.86 10.96
C ALA A 18 -10.36 13.18 11.35
N THR A 19 -10.00 14.01 10.39
CA THR A 19 -9.69 15.42 10.61
C THR A 19 -10.85 16.24 10.10
N ALA A 20 -11.67 16.74 11.02
CA ALA A 20 -12.57 17.84 10.74
C ALA A 20 -11.74 19.13 10.83
N MET A 21 -11.55 19.83 9.71
CA MET A 21 -11.06 21.22 9.70
C MET A 21 -12.21 22.15 10.01
N THR A 22 -12.19 22.74 11.19
CA THR A 22 -12.81 24.04 11.44
C THR A 22 -11.71 24.98 11.92
N GLY A 23 -11.50 26.05 11.16
CA GLY A 23 -10.52 27.07 11.49
C GLY A 23 -10.87 27.79 12.79
N LEU A 24 -9.86 28.02 13.61
CA LEU A 24 -9.89 29.02 14.68
C LEU A 24 -8.51 29.60 14.88
N THR A 25 -8.52 30.91 15.00
CA THR A 25 -7.48 31.87 15.21
C THR A 25 -6.55 31.59 16.40
N PHE A 26 -5.26 31.84 16.17
CA PHE A 26 -4.20 31.85 17.19
C PHE A 26 -4.46 32.93 18.25
N THR A 27 -4.51 32.51 19.50
CA THR A 27 -4.23 33.35 20.66
C THR A 27 -3.15 32.65 21.49
N ALA A 28 -2.05 33.34 21.67
CA ALA A 28 -0.93 32.92 22.52
C ALA A 28 -1.36 32.84 23.97
N ILE A 29 -1.14 31.72 24.63
CA ILE A 29 -1.19 31.61 26.09
C ILE A 29 0.13 31.03 26.58
N SER A 30 0.79 31.87 27.39
CA SER A 30 2.00 31.59 28.12
C SER A 30 1.78 30.62 29.28
N GLY A 31 2.71 29.70 29.44
CA GLY A 31 3.20 29.10 30.66
C GLY A 31 2.22 28.40 31.61
N LEU A 32 2.26 27.08 31.64
CA LEU A 32 1.93 26.31 32.84
C LEU A 32 2.98 25.19 33.00
N ALA A 33 3.76 25.36 34.06
CA ALA A 33 4.66 24.34 34.56
C ALA A 33 3.84 23.18 35.13
N LEU A 34 3.94 21.99 34.54
CA LEU A 34 3.42 20.76 35.13
C LEU A 34 4.50 20.16 36.04
N THR A 35 4.25 20.20 37.33
CA THR A 35 5.01 19.43 38.30
C THR A 35 4.74 17.94 38.13
N ALA A 36 5.81 17.19 37.89
CA ALA A 36 5.79 15.74 37.79
C ALA A 36 5.42 15.12 39.15
N CYS A 37 4.41 14.26 39.14
CA CYS A 37 4.28 13.21 40.15
C CYS A 37 5.15 12.04 39.74
N THR A 38 6.11 11.72 40.57
CA THR A 38 6.93 10.50 40.49
C THR A 38 6.11 9.35 41.00
N ASP A 39 5.75 8.41 40.11
CA ASP A 39 5.44 7.05 40.50
C ASP A 39 6.51 6.14 39.88
N ASP A 40 7.21 5.42 40.73
CA ASP A 40 8.27 4.47 40.38
C ASP A 40 7.70 3.26 39.64
N GLU A 41 7.78 3.27 38.31
CA GLU A 41 7.74 2.07 37.50
C GLU A 41 9.19 1.58 37.28
N PRO A 42 9.46 0.27 37.33
CA PRO A 42 10.83 -0.23 37.15
C PRO A 42 11.25 0.00 35.69
N SER A 43 12.18 0.89 35.49
CA SER A 43 12.86 1.15 34.23
C SER A 43 13.53 -0.12 33.73
N LEU A 44 12.95 -0.77 32.74
CA LEU A 44 13.66 -1.72 31.89
C LEU A 44 14.76 -0.92 31.15
N GLY A 45 16.00 -1.18 31.51
CA GLY A 45 17.16 -0.44 31.11
C GLY A 45 17.39 -0.36 29.58
N GLY A 46 16.98 0.74 28.99
CA GLY A 46 17.32 1.18 27.66
C GLY A 46 17.53 2.67 27.69
N GLY A 47 18.78 3.12 27.63
CA GLY A 47 19.11 4.55 27.55
C GLY A 47 18.46 5.22 26.36
N THR A 48 18.25 6.55 26.44
CA THR A 48 17.80 7.35 25.29
C THR A 48 18.81 7.23 24.15
N VAL A 49 18.34 6.83 22.97
CA VAL A 49 19.20 6.62 21.81
C VAL A 49 19.60 7.97 21.18
N GLU A 50 20.86 8.10 20.82
CA GLU A 50 21.38 9.27 20.12
C GLU A 50 20.80 9.38 18.69
N LYS A 51 20.82 10.60 18.14
CA LYS A 51 20.47 10.86 16.72
C LYS A 51 21.40 10.10 15.79
N GLY A 52 20.88 9.70 14.63
CA GLY A 52 21.62 8.99 13.59
C GLY A 52 20.84 8.93 12.28
N GLU A 53 21.24 8.02 11.39
CA GLU A 53 20.76 7.96 10.01
C GLU A 53 19.36 7.33 9.85
N TYR A 54 18.85 6.64 10.88
CA TYR A 54 17.52 6.05 10.79
C TYR A 54 16.46 7.10 11.08
N VAL A 55 15.42 7.13 10.26
CA VAL A 55 14.28 8.03 10.39
C VAL A 55 13.04 7.23 10.74
N ILE A 56 12.31 7.69 11.74
CA ILE A 56 11.11 7.07 12.26
C ILE A 56 9.96 8.09 12.16
N ALA A 57 8.96 7.78 11.36
CA ALA A 57 7.75 8.58 11.22
C ALA A 57 6.73 8.15 12.27
N SER A 58 6.54 8.97 13.27
CA SER A 58 5.70 8.69 14.44
C SER A 58 4.58 9.71 14.61
N SER A 59 3.57 9.34 15.39
CA SER A 59 2.52 10.27 15.83
C SER A 59 2.14 10.04 17.27
N VAL A 60 1.80 11.14 17.96
CA VAL A 60 1.28 11.14 19.32
C VAL A 60 -0.13 11.69 19.30
N THR A 61 -1.08 10.92 19.81
CA THR A 61 -2.47 11.34 19.96
C THR A 61 -2.80 11.51 21.44
N ALA A 62 -3.14 12.74 21.82
CA ALA A 62 -3.55 13.07 23.17
C ALA A 62 -4.78 13.98 23.12
N SER A 63 -5.78 13.69 23.93
CA SER A 63 -7.03 14.48 24.03
C SER A 63 -7.69 14.75 22.66
N GLY A 64 -7.63 13.77 21.76
CA GLY A 64 -8.22 13.86 20.41
C GLY A 64 -7.38 14.63 19.37
N ASN A 65 -6.24 15.19 19.75
CA ASN A 65 -5.31 15.87 18.84
C ASN A 65 -4.14 14.95 18.50
N THR A 66 -3.74 14.91 17.22
CA THR A 66 -2.59 14.14 16.76
C THR A 66 -1.48 15.08 16.30
N THR A 67 -0.28 14.84 16.81
CA THR A 67 0.95 15.52 16.37
C THR A 67 1.85 14.50 15.70
N ASN A 68 2.29 14.79 14.47
CA ASN A 68 3.20 13.94 13.71
C ASN A 68 4.64 14.42 13.89
N VAL A 69 5.55 13.48 14.12
CA VAL A 69 6.96 13.78 14.41
C VAL A 69 7.85 12.83 13.64
N LEU A 70 8.83 13.38 12.91
CA LEU A 70 9.93 12.60 12.34
C LEU A 70 11.09 12.60 13.36
N LEU A 71 11.45 11.42 13.83
CA LEU A 71 12.56 11.21 14.75
C LEU A 71 13.78 10.67 13.99
N SER A 72 14.98 11.01 14.45
CA SER A 72 16.22 10.35 13.99
C SER A 72 16.77 9.44 15.09
N SER A 73 17.39 8.34 14.71
CA SER A 73 17.98 7.36 15.62
C SER A 73 19.27 6.79 15.06
N LYS A 74 20.23 6.49 15.95
CA LYS A 74 21.51 5.85 15.63
C LYS A 74 21.37 4.33 15.40
N THR A 75 20.35 3.72 15.99
CA THR A 75 20.08 2.28 15.91
C THR A 75 18.60 1.99 15.83
N LEU A 76 18.27 0.81 15.31
CA LEU A 76 16.94 0.21 15.38
C LEU A 76 16.92 -1.04 16.25
N ASP A 77 18.09 -1.47 16.78
CA ASP A 77 18.28 -2.77 17.41
C ASP A 77 17.92 -2.80 18.90
N ASP A 78 17.96 -1.64 19.57
CA ASP A 78 17.70 -1.52 21.02
C ASP A 78 17.39 -0.09 21.45
N GLY A 79 17.12 0.08 22.75
CA GLY A 79 16.92 1.37 23.39
C GLY A 79 15.51 1.95 23.25
N THR A 80 15.41 3.24 23.55
CA THR A 80 14.14 3.99 23.50
C THR A 80 14.40 5.37 22.91
N VAL A 81 13.49 5.84 22.04
CA VAL A 81 13.47 7.20 21.53
C VAL A 81 12.12 7.84 21.86
N SER A 82 12.18 9.07 22.41
CA SER A 82 11.00 9.84 22.79
C SER A 82 10.68 10.92 21.78
N THR A 83 9.39 11.21 21.62
CA THR A 83 8.91 12.37 20.84
C THR A 83 8.95 13.67 21.65
N ILE A 84 9.20 13.62 22.96
CA ILE A 84 9.16 14.78 23.84
C ILE A 84 10.40 15.66 23.60
N ASN A 85 10.17 16.89 23.14
CA ASN A 85 11.21 17.87 22.79
C ASN A 85 12.24 17.33 21.79
N ASN A 86 11.85 16.42 20.90
CA ASN A 86 12.72 15.73 19.97
C ASN A 86 12.05 15.59 18.60
N GLY A 87 12.88 15.60 17.54
CA GLY A 87 12.46 15.40 16.17
C GLY A 87 11.84 16.63 15.50
N LEU A 88 11.36 16.44 14.29
CA LEU A 88 10.73 17.45 13.45
C LEU A 88 9.21 17.25 13.42
N VAL A 89 8.45 18.23 13.93
CA VAL A 89 6.98 18.24 13.79
C VAL A 89 6.62 18.50 12.32
N ASN A 90 5.66 17.78 11.81
CA ASN A 90 5.23 17.85 10.41
C ASN A 90 3.73 17.58 10.26
N ASP A 91 3.20 17.75 9.03
CA ASP A 91 1.77 17.56 8.74
C ASP A 91 1.33 16.09 8.75
N GLY A 92 2.29 15.14 8.84
CA GLY A 92 2.06 13.72 8.68
C GLY A 92 1.95 13.30 7.22
N ALA A 93 1.87 12.01 7.01
CA ALA A 93 1.66 11.43 5.70
C ALA A 93 0.96 10.07 5.82
N THR A 94 0.27 9.66 4.76
CA THR A 94 -0.32 8.32 4.69
C THR A 94 0.67 7.27 4.20
N GLN A 95 1.68 7.70 3.44
CA GLN A 95 2.76 6.85 2.94
C GLN A 95 4.10 7.59 3.00
N TRP A 96 5.14 6.89 3.40
CA TRP A 96 6.50 7.41 3.45
C TRP A 96 7.35 6.72 2.38
N VAL A 97 8.04 7.52 1.56
CA VAL A 97 8.88 7.03 0.46
C VAL A 97 10.32 7.50 0.69
N PHE A 98 11.21 6.56 0.98
CA PHE A 98 12.64 6.79 1.09
C PHE A 98 13.29 6.67 -0.29
N TYR A 99 13.68 7.80 -0.86
CA TYR A 99 14.31 7.84 -2.17
C TYR A 99 15.82 7.69 -2.06
N LYS A 100 16.34 6.53 -2.45
CA LYS A 100 17.80 6.21 -2.52
C LYS A 100 18.58 6.64 -1.27
N ASN A 101 17.99 6.54 -0.09
CA ASN A 101 18.51 7.00 1.20
C ASN A 101 18.96 8.50 1.23
N GLN A 102 18.51 9.30 0.30
CA GLN A 102 18.87 10.73 0.20
C GLN A 102 17.75 11.65 0.62
N TYR A 103 16.51 11.29 0.32
CA TYR A 103 15.33 12.09 0.59
C TYR A 103 14.18 11.23 1.11
N LEU A 104 13.39 11.81 1.99
CA LEU A 104 12.12 11.25 2.45
C LEU A 104 10.97 12.08 1.89
N TYR A 105 9.99 11.42 1.30
CA TYR A 105 8.74 12.06 0.86
C TYR A 105 7.57 11.52 1.66
N GLY A 106 6.76 12.44 2.21
CA GLY A 106 5.49 12.12 2.85
C GLY A 106 4.35 12.32 1.86
N LEU A 107 3.80 11.24 1.33
CA LEU A 107 2.65 11.28 0.42
C LEU A 107 1.34 11.24 1.24
N THR A 108 0.44 12.19 1.00
CA THR A 108 -0.85 12.25 1.68
C THR A 108 -1.98 11.83 0.74
N TYR A 109 -2.60 10.69 1.02
CA TYR A 109 -3.85 10.28 0.38
C TYR A 109 -5.04 11.00 1.03
N ASN A 110 -5.73 11.84 0.27
CA ASN A 110 -6.83 12.66 0.76
C ASN A 110 -8.17 12.30 0.10
N GLN A 111 -8.59 11.04 0.23
CA GLN A 111 -9.93 10.53 -0.15
C GLN A 111 -10.46 11.01 -1.52
N GLY A 112 -9.58 11.17 -2.50
CA GLY A 112 -9.93 11.62 -3.85
C GLY A 112 -9.59 13.07 -4.16
N ASN A 113 -9.29 13.88 -3.14
CA ASN A 113 -8.77 15.24 -3.29
C ASN A 113 -7.24 15.24 -3.37
N ALA A 114 -6.64 16.37 -3.76
CA ALA A 114 -5.22 16.56 -3.63
C ALA A 114 -4.82 16.55 -2.14
N GLY A 115 -3.75 15.83 -1.82
CA GLY A 115 -3.11 15.86 -0.52
C GLY A 115 -1.79 16.61 -0.61
N THR A 116 -1.39 17.27 0.47
CA THR A 116 -0.10 17.94 0.56
C THR A 116 1.01 16.91 0.70
N THR A 117 1.98 16.95 -0.18
CA THR A 117 3.20 16.15 -0.13
C THR A 117 4.39 17.07 0.16
N ARG A 118 5.20 16.69 1.14
CA ARG A 118 6.45 17.38 1.52
C ARG A 118 7.62 16.43 1.43
N SER A 119 8.82 16.97 1.35
CA SER A 119 10.05 16.19 1.34
C SER A 119 11.06 16.69 2.36
N PHE A 120 11.93 15.79 2.77
CA PHE A 120 12.89 16.00 3.85
C PHE A 120 14.23 15.39 3.45
N TYR A 121 15.29 15.90 4.09
CA TYR A 121 16.64 15.34 4.03
C TYR A 121 17.26 15.31 5.42
N MET A 122 18.42 14.68 5.59
CA MET A 122 19.15 14.65 6.84
C MET A 122 20.38 15.56 6.76
N SER A 123 20.53 16.45 7.73
CA SER A 123 21.67 17.32 7.88
C SER A 123 22.91 16.56 8.40
N PRO A 124 24.12 17.13 8.33
CA PRO A 124 25.34 16.52 8.92
C PRO A 124 25.27 16.31 10.43
N SER A 125 24.39 17.03 11.14
CA SER A 125 24.13 16.86 12.58
C SER A 125 23.03 15.84 12.89
N TYR A 126 22.59 15.06 11.88
CA TYR A 126 21.49 14.10 11.97
C TYR A 126 20.12 14.71 12.31
N ASP A 127 19.93 15.99 12.01
CA ASP A 127 18.64 16.63 12.07
C ASP A 127 17.87 16.41 10.77
N ILE A 128 16.58 16.12 10.90
CA ILE A 128 15.70 16.00 9.73
C ILE A 128 15.23 17.40 9.36
N VAL A 129 15.45 17.79 8.12
CA VAL A 129 15.17 19.14 7.61
C VAL A 129 14.18 19.06 6.45
N ALA A 130 13.13 19.90 6.53
CA ALA A 130 12.18 20.01 5.44
C ALA A 130 12.80 20.73 4.23
N ARG A 131 12.57 20.22 3.03
CA ARG A 131 12.84 20.93 1.77
C ARG A 131 11.72 21.96 1.54
N SER A 132 11.99 22.95 0.69
CA SER A 132 11.04 24.05 0.46
C SER A 132 9.83 23.67 -0.38
N GLY A 133 9.93 22.59 -1.18
CA GLY A 133 8.87 22.15 -2.08
C GLY A 133 7.65 21.60 -1.35
N GLU A 134 6.48 22.04 -1.81
CA GLU A 134 5.18 21.51 -1.40
C GLU A 134 4.38 21.16 -2.64
N TYR A 135 3.83 19.95 -2.70
CA TYR A 135 3.19 19.42 -3.89
C TYR A 135 1.77 18.96 -3.59
N ALA A 136 0.80 19.46 -4.36
CA ALA A 136 -0.58 19.03 -4.32
C ALA A 136 -0.76 17.73 -5.12
N VAL A 137 -0.24 16.62 -4.59
CA VAL A 137 -0.33 15.32 -5.25
C VAL A 137 -1.77 14.87 -5.30
N LYS A 138 -2.25 14.60 -6.52
CA LYS A 138 -3.61 14.13 -6.74
C LYS A 138 -3.82 12.75 -6.11
N ARG A 139 -5.08 12.35 -6.00
CA ARG A 139 -5.46 11.02 -5.56
C ARG A 139 -4.59 9.94 -6.22
N PHE A 140 -4.08 9.03 -5.42
CA PHE A 140 -3.36 7.85 -5.87
C PHE A 140 -3.89 6.58 -5.21
N THR A 141 -3.79 5.45 -5.89
CA THR A 141 -4.14 4.12 -5.37
C THR A 141 -2.90 3.25 -5.22
N THR A 142 -1.84 3.57 -5.95
CA THR A 142 -0.52 2.95 -5.85
C THR A 142 0.57 3.97 -6.17
N TYR A 143 1.80 3.65 -5.81
CA TYR A 143 2.98 4.49 -6.05
C TYR A 143 4.26 3.64 -6.09
N GLY A 144 5.34 4.23 -6.58
CA GLY A 144 6.69 3.64 -6.56
C GLY A 144 7.74 4.61 -7.08
N ILE A 145 8.97 4.12 -7.17
CA ILE A 145 10.11 4.88 -7.68
C ILE A 145 10.46 4.34 -9.08
N PHE A 146 10.75 5.25 -10.00
CA PHE A 146 11.40 4.94 -11.27
C PHE A 146 12.42 6.01 -11.58
N ASP A 147 13.69 5.62 -11.70
CA ASP A 147 14.86 6.48 -11.90
C ASP A 147 14.88 7.67 -10.92
N LYS A 148 14.61 8.88 -11.39
CA LYS A 148 14.59 10.12 -10.59
C LYS A 148 13.20 10.50 -10.09
N TYR A 149 12.17 9.77 -10.47
CA TYR A 149 10.79 10.08 -10.14
C TYR A 149 10.24 9.23 -9.00
N ILE A 150 9.45 9.87 -8.14
CA ILE A 150 8.42 9.17 -7.39
C ILE A 150 7.14 9.31 -8.20
N ILE A 151 6.58 8.19 -8.64
CA ILE A 151 5.39 8.12 -9.48
C ILE A 151 4.22 7.67 -8.63
N THR A 152 3.10 8.39 -8.70
CA THR A 152 1.82 7.92 -8.15
C THR A 152 0.86 7.63 -9.28
N ALA A 153 0.03 6.60 -9.12
CA ALA A 153 -0.93 6.18 -10.12
C ALA A 153 -2.33 6.00 -9.52
N SER A 154 -3.33 6.33 -10.30
CA SER A 154 -4.73 5.97 -10.06
C SER A 154 -5.49 5.88 -11.38
N THR A 155 -6.78 5.58 -11.32
CA THR A 155 -7.68 5.53 -12.48
C THR A 155 -8.87 6.46 -12.24
N GLY A 156 -9.31 7.16 -13.26
CA GLY A 156 -10.43 8.09 -13.22
C GLY A 156 -11.07 8.26 -14.60
N ASP A 157 -12.04 9.16 -14.69
CA ASP A 157 -12.68 9.48 -15.96
C ASP A 157 -11.71 10.20 -16.89
N GLY A 158 -11.77 9.85 -18.17
CA GLY A 158 -10.93 10.41 -19.21
C GLY A 158 -11.36 11.81 -19.64
N TYR A 159 -10.74 12.28 -20.75
CA TYR A 159 -11.06 13.57 -21.33
C TYR A 159 -12.48 13.60 -21.90
N THR A 160 -13.20 14.71 -21.69
CA THR A 160 -14.59 14.88 -22.12
C THR A 160 -14.79 14.75 -23.64
N GLY A 161 -13.76 15.03 -24.43
CA GLY A 161 -13.78 14.84 -25.89
C GLY A 161 -13.80 13.38 -26.35
N TYR A 162 -13.67 12.42 -25.43
CA TYR A 162 -13.77 10.98 -25.72
C TYR A 162 -15.12 10.38 -25.29
N ALA A 163 -16.09 11.23 -24.92
CA ALA A 163 -17.42 10.77 -24.55
C ALA A 163 -18.08 10.00 -25.71
N ASP A 164 -18.81 8.94 -25.37
CA ASP A 164 -19.67 8.22 -26.29
C ASP A 164 -20.98 9.02 -26.59
N GLU A 165 -21.87 8.46 -27.38
CA GLU A 165 -23.17 9.05 -27.71
C GLU A 165 -24.07 9.25 -26.50
N ASN A 166 -23.84 8.52 -25.41
CA ASN A 166 -24.58 8.63 -24.15
C ASN A 166 -23.94 9.66 -23.18
N GLY A 167 -22.79 10.23 -23.55
CA GLY A 167 -22.00 11.11 -22.72
C GLY A 167 -21.12 10.38 -21.70
N TYR A 168 -20.98 9.06 -21.77
CA TYR A 168 -20.11 8.30 -20.91
C TYR A 168 -18.63 8.48 -21.30
N LEU A 169 -17.76 8.60 -20.31
CA LEU A 169 -16.32 8.81 -20.51
C LEU A 169 -15.57 7.49 -20.33
N PRO A 170 -14.63 7.17 -21.23
CA PRO A 170 -13.72 6.06 -21.01
C PRO A 170 -12.83 6.32 -19.80
N LYS A 171 -12.43 5.28 -19.07
CA LYS A 171 -11.49 5.40 -17.97
C LYS A 171 -10.05 5.65 -18.48
N THR A 172 -9.29 6.41 -17.70
CA THR A 172 -7.89 6.76 -18.01
C THR A 172 -7.02 6.63 -16.77
N PHE A 173 -5.73 6.36 -16.97
CA PHE A 173 -4.74 6.45 -15.92
C PHE A 173 -4.45 7.91 -15.56
N LEU A 174 -4.31 8.15 -14.27
CA LEU A 174 -3.90 9.44 -13.71
C LEU A 174 -2.55 9.24 -13.05
N PHE A 175 -1.47 9.68 -13.71
CA PHE A 175 -0.12 9.64 -13.19
C PHE A 175 0.30 11.00 -12.66
N SER A 176 1.05 10.99 -11.56
CA SER A 176 1.77 12.15 -11.07
C SER A 176 3.25 11.81 -10.91
N TYR A 177 4.10 12.76 -11.23
CA TYR A 177 5.55 12.61 -11.23
C TYR A 177 6.16 13.66 -10.31
N LEU A 178 6.82 13.23 -9.25
CA LEU A 178 7.67 14.05 -8.42
C LEU A 178 9.12 13.83 -8.88
N ASP A 179 9.69 14.79 -9.61
CA ASP A 179 11.12 14.79 -9.99
C ASP A 179 11.92 15.16 -8.74
N VAL A 180 12.59 14.18 -8.13
CA VAL A 180 13.25 14.34 -6.84
C VAL A 180 14.43 15.30 -6.88
N PRO A 181 15.37 15.23 -7.87
CA PRO A 181 16.43 16.22 -8.03
C PRO A 181 15.95 17.63 -8.35
N ALA A 182 14.99 17.74 -9.26
CA ALA A 182 14.52 19.04 -9.75
C ALA A 182 13.51 19.73 -8.83
N GLU A 183 12.98 19.04 -7.84
CA GLU A 183 11.91 19.51 -6.94
C GLU A 183 10.67 20.01 -7.71
N THR A 184 10.28 19.29 -8.76
CA THR A 184 9.12 19.64 -9.57
C THR A 184 8.04 18.56 -9.53
N TYR A 185 6.81 18.97 -9.81
CA TYR A 185 5.65 18.11 -9.87
C TYR A 185 4.92 18.29 -11.21
N THR A 186 4.65 17.19 -11.88
CA THR A 186 3.90 17.16 -13.13
C THR A 186 2.87 16.03 -13.14
N THR A 187 1.92 16.09 -14.07
CA THR A 187 0.93 15.03 -14.30
C THR A 187 0.89 14.68 -15.78
N ASN A 188 0.41 13.48 -16.11
CA ASN A 188 0.21 13.08 -17.49
C ASN A 188 -0.90 13.88 -18.17
N ASN A 189 -0.86 13.92 -19.50
CA ASN A 189 -1.91 14.54 -20.31
C ASN A 189 -3.06 13.55 -20.54
N THR A 190 -4.17 13.77 -19.83
CA THR A 190 -5.37 12.91 -19.95
C THR A 190 -6.13 13.07 -21.26
N GLN A 191 -5.77 14.03 -22.11
CA GLN A 191 -6.34 14.20 -23.47
C GLN A 191 -5.73 13.20 -24.47
N GLU A 192 -4.61 12.57 -24.13
CA GLU A 192 -3.97 11.59 -25.00
C GLU A 192 -4.57 10.20 -24.80
N LYS A 193 -4.95 9.55 -25.90
CA LYS A 193 -5.51 8.18 -25.89
C LYS A 193 -4.53 7.14 -25.35
N ALA A 194 -3.23 7.43 -25.38
CA ALA A 194 -2.21 6.52 -24.87
C ALA A 194 -2.37 6.18 -23.38
N TYR A 195 -3.05 7.05 -22.61
CA TYR A 195 -3.30 6.84 -21.19
C TYR A 195 -4.64 6.18 -20.88
N LEU A 196 -5.40 5.70 -21.87
CA LEU A 196 -6.65 5.00 -21.60
C LEU A 196 -6.40 3.71 -20.83
N SER A 197 -7.08 3.56 -19.70
CA SER A 197 -7.20 2.30 -18.96
C SER A 197 -8.42 1.51 -19.39
N GLU A 198 -9.35 2.13 -20.13
CA GLU A 198 -10.52 1.52 -20.73
C GLU A 198 -10.10 0.47 -21.76
N ASN A 199 -10.69 -0.73 -21.69
CA ASN A 199 -10.38 -1.86 -22.57
C ASN A 199 -8.86 -2.15 -22.66
N PHE A 200 -8.15 -1.96 -21.56
CA PHE A 200 -6.68 -2.03 -21.50
C PHE A 200 -6.13 -3.43 -21.83
N LEU A 201 -6.86 -4.45 -21.44
CA LEU A 201 -6.53 -5.86 -21.64
C LEU A 201 -7.14 -6.44 -22.93
N GLY A 202 -7.95 -5.66 -23.66
CA GLY A 202 -8.63 -6.10 -24.88
C GLY A 202 -9.89 -6.94 -24.62
N ASN A 203 -10.38 -7.00 -23.38
CA ASN A 203 -11.57 -7.74 -22.96
C ASN A 203 -12.73 -6.83 -22.53
N GLY A 204 -12.64 -5.53 -22.81
CA GLY A 204 -13.61 -4.51 -22.48
C GLY A 204 -13.47 -3.88 -21.11
N GLU A 205 -12.83 -4.55 -20.16
CA GLU A 205 -12.67 -4.04 -18.82
C GLU A 205 -11.64 -2.93 -18.73
N PHE A 206 -11.90 -1.95 -17.87
CA PHE A 206 -10.86 -1.01 -17.49
C PHE A 206 -10.02 -1.62 -16.37
N VAL A 207 -8.78 -1.12 -16.24
CA VAL A 207 -7.85 -1.60 -15.21
C VAL A 207 -7.43 -0.49 -14.26
N THR A 208 -7.00 -0.88 -13.06
CA THR A 208 -6.16 -0.08 -12.21
C THR A 208 -4.79 -0.75 -12.07
N LEU A 209 -3.74 0.04 -11.85
CA LEU A 209 -2.41 -0.50 -11.62
C LEU A 209 -2.19 -0.76 -10.14
N ALA A 210 -1.49 -1.84 -9.81
CA ALA A 210 -1.04 -2.15 -8.46
C ALA A 210 0.50 -2.33 -8.46
N GLY A 211 1.17 -1.33 -7.92
CA GLY A 211 2.63 -1.22 -7.89
C GLY A 211 3.22 -0.44 -9.07
N VAL A 212 4.37 0.15 -8.81
CA VAL A 212 5.29 0.72 -9.79
C VAL A 212 6.66 0.17 -9.43
N LEU A 213 7.01 -0.98 -10.01
CA LEU A 213 8.27 -1.66 -9.75
C LEU A 213 9.26 -1.33 -10.88
N GLU A 214 10.33 -0.61 -10.54
CA GLU A 214 11.48 -0.46 -11.43
C GLU A 214 12.27 -1.75 -11.46
N HIS A 215 12.45 -2.32 -12.65
CA HIS A 215 13.32 -3.48 -12.87
C HIS A 215 13.86 -3.47 -14.30
N ASN A 216 15.18 -3.56 -14.45
CA ASN A 216 15.88 -3.55 -15.76
C ASN A 216 15.46 -2.37 -16.66
N ASN A 217 15.42 -1.14 -16.10
CA ASN A 217 14.98 0.09 -16.77
C ASN A 217 13.57 0.03 -17.36
N LYS A 218 12.72 -0.84 -16.84
CA LYS A 218 11.28 -0.95 -17.18
C LYS A 218 10.45 -0.82 -15.90
N ILE A 219 9.15 -0.55 -16.09
CA ILE A 219 8.18 -0.53 -14.99
C ILE A 219 7.32 -1.78 -15.10
N TYR A 220 7.31 -2.60 -14.06
CA TYR A 220 6.40 -3.72 -13.90
C TYR A 220 5.25 -3.31 -12.98
N SER A 221 4.02 -3.60 -13.40
CA SER A 221 2.83 -3.32 -12.60
C SER A 221 1.79 -4.41 -12.81
N ALA A 222 1.12 -4.84 -11.75
CA ALA A 222 -0.06 -5.67 -11.93
C ALA A 222 -1.19 -4.83 -12.55
N ALA A 223 -1.76 -5.31 -13.66
CA ALA A 223 -2.92 -4.71 -14.31
C ALA A 223 -4.18 -5.38 -13.77
N VAL A 224 -4.81 -4.75 -12.78
CA VAL A 224 -5.96 -5.31 -12.06
C VAL A 224 -7.24 -4.99 -12.81
N PRO A 225 -7.96 -5.99 -13.35
CA PRO A 225 -9.23 -5.78 -14.04
C PRO A 225 -10.31 -5.33 -13.04
N MET A 226 -11.13 -4.34 -13.43
CA MET A 226 -12.04 -3.65 -12.52
C MET A 226 -13.51 -3.81 -12.92
N GLY A 227 -13.80 -4.57 -13.97
CA GLY A 227 -15.11 -4.66 -14.58
C GLY A 227 -15.31 -3.62 -15.68
N LEU A 228 -16.56 -3.40 -16.06
CA LEU A 228 -16.93 -2.47 -17.13
C LEU A 228 -17.37 -1.11 -16.54
N SER A 229 -16.77 -0.04 -17.05
CA SER A 229 -17.28 1.31 -16.83
C SER A 229 -18.64 1.51 -17.51
N GLN A 230 -19.32 2.63 -17.30
CA GLN A 230 -20.52 2.98 -18.09
C GLN A 230 -20.20 2.99 -19.60
N TYR A 231 -19.03 3.52 -19.96
CA TYR A 231 -18.55 3.53 -21.36
C TYR A 231 -18.35 2.11 -21.89
N GLY A 232 -17.64 1.25 -21.14
CA GLY A 232 -17.38 -0.14 -21.54
C GLY A 232 -18.65 -0.97 -21.66
N SER A 233 -19.58 -0.83 -20.70
CA SER A 233 -20.86 -1.52 -20.73
C SER A 233 -21.76 -1.09 -21.88
N ALA A 234 -21.70 0.18 -22.29
CA ALA A 234 -22.49 0.70 -23.42
C ALA A 234 -21.87 0.38 -24.79
N THR A 235 -20.58 0.08 -24.86
CA THR A 235 -19.85 -0.13 -26.11
C THR A 235 -20.52 -1.18 -26.99
N GLU A 236 -20.90 -0.79 -28.22
CA GLU A 236 -21.53 -1.64 -29.25
C GLU A 236 -22.69 -2.49 -28.68
N GLY A 237 -23.55 -1.84 -27.88
CA GLY A 237 -24.74 -2.49 -27.32
C GLY A 237 -24.44 -3.53 -26.23
N GLY A 238 -23.31 -3.43 -25.56
CA GLY A 238 -22.94 -4.32 -24.45
C GLY A 238 -22.11 -5.52 -24.85
N LYS A 239 -21.40 -5.45 -25.96
CA LYS A 239 -20.59 -6.57 -26.49
C LYS A 239 -19.57 -7.16 -25.51
N TRP A 240 -19.15 -6.37 -24.51
CA TRP A 240 -18.17 -6.79 -23.52
C TRP A 240 -18.78 -7.46 -22.28
N ILE A 241 -20.11 -7.44 -22.16
CA ILE A 241 -20.79 -8.16 -21.09
C ILE A 241 -20.81 -9.63 -21.46
N LEU A 242 -20.23 -10.48 -20.62
CA LEU A 242 -20.22 -11.91 -20.86
C LEU A 242 -21.65 -12.47 -20.79
N PRO A 243 -22.02 -13.44 -21.66
CA PRO A 243 -23.32 -14.09 -21.62
C PRO A 243 -23.64 -14.63 -20.23
N GLY A 244 -24.80 -14.23 -19.68
CA GLY A 244 -25.22 -14.58 -18.33
C GLY A 244 -24.76 -13.61 -17.23
N ASN A 245 -24.09 -12.51 -17.58
CA ASN A 245 -23.68 -11.45 -16.65
C ASN A 245 -24.49 -10.15 -16.84
N GLU A 246 -25.53 -10.16 -17.66
CA GLU A 246 -26.34 -8.97 -17.98
C GLU A 246 -26.98 -8.35 -16.71
N ASP A 247 -27.32 -9.18 -15.74
CA ASP A 247 -27.91 -8.78 -14.46
C ASP A 247 -26.86 -8.20 -13.46
N LEU A 248 -25.56 -8.35 -13.73
CA LEU A 248 -24.50 -7.72 -12.95
C LEU A 248 -24.34 -6.23 -13.27
N VAL A 249 -24.85 -5.78 -14.43
CA VAL A 249 -24.89 -4.36 -14.77
C VAL A 249 -25.82 -3.64 -13.80
N LYS A 250 -25.30 -2.60 -13.15
CA LYS A 250 -26.02 -1.88 -12.09
C LYS A 250 -27.20 -1.09 -12.67
N ALA A 251 -28.39 -1.35 -12.14
CA ALA A 251 -29.63 -0.67 -12.55
C ALA A 251 -29.75 0.76 -11.99
N GLU A 252 -29.02 1.07 -10.90
CA GLU A 252 -29.05 2.36 -10.21
C GLU A 252 -27.69 2.65 -9.56
N ASP A 253 -27.44 3.91 -9.18
CA ASP A 253 -26.25 4.29 -8.42
C ASP A 253 -26.32 3.70 -7.01
N GLY A 254 -25.18 3.32 -6.43
CA GLY A 254 -25.18 2.75 -5.09
C GLY A 254 -23.82 2.48 -4.51
N GLY A 255 -23.83 1.72 -3.41
CA GLY A 255 -22.64 1.37 -2.67
C GLY A 255 -22.03 2.53 -1.87
N SER A 256 -20.92 2.27 -1.20
CA SER A 256 -20.16 3.27 -0.43
C SER A 256 -18.68 2.99 -0.48
N ASN A 257 -17.84 4.02 -0.32
CA ASN A 257 -16.38 3.91 -0.35
C ASN A 257 -15.88 3.19 -1.62
N SER A 258 -15.09 2.12 -1.44
CA SER A 258 -14.59 1.29 -2.55
C SER A 258 -15.65 0.40 -3.20
N SER A 259 -16.84 0.35 -2.64
CA SER A 259 -17.99 -0.39 -3.20
C SER A 259 -18.95 0.50 -3.97
N SER A 260 -18.69 1.82 -4.05
CA SER A 260 -19.56 2.73 -4.82
C SER A 260 -19.47 2.45 -6.32
N TYR A 261 -20.63 2.53 -6.97
CA TYR A 261 -20.80 2.30 -8.40
C TYR A 261 -21.85 3.24 -8.99
N LYS A 262 -21.82 3.36 -10.30
CA LYS A 262 -22.81 4.10 -11.08
C LYS A 262 -23.75 3.14 -11.79
N LYS A 263 -24.98 3.60 -12.03
CA LYS A 263 -25.87 2.93 -12.96
C LYS A 263 -25.19 2.71 -14.30
N GLY A 264 -25.30 1.50 -14.84
CA GLY A 264 -24.67 1.11 -16.11
C GLY A 264 -23.24 0.58 -15.97
N GLU A 265 -22.62 0.62 -14.79
CA GLU A 265 -21.35 -0.08 -14.56
C GLU A 265 -21.58 -1.57 -14.27
N LEU A 266 -20.67 -2.44 -14.70
CA LEU A 266 -20.52 -3.79 -14.20
C LEU A 266 -19.31 -3.79 -13.25
N GLN A 267 -19.60 -3.63 -11.96
CA GLN A 267 -18.58 -3.50 -10.93
C GLN A 267 -17.89 -4.84 -10.68
N TRP A 268 -16.58 -4.83 -10.55
CA TRP A 268 -15.69 -5.98 -10.41
C TRP A 268 -15.54 -6.80 -11.68
N THR A 269 -14.43 -7.51 -11.75
CA THR A 269 -14.06 -8.25 -12.96
C THR A 269 -14.97 -9.44 -13.22
N GLN A 270 -15.21 -9.70 -14.50
CA GLN A 270 -15.82 -10.92 -15.01
C GLN A 270 -14.77 -12.05 -15.24
N TYR A 271 -13.48 -11.76 -14.99
CA TYR A 271 -12.34 -12.66 -15.21
C TYR A 271 -11.53 -12.87 -13.91
N PRO A 272 -12.15 -13.39 -12.82
CA PRO A 272 -11.50 -13.48 -11.51
C PRO A 272 -10.34 -14.48 -11.45
N ASN A 273 -10.19 -15.34 -12.46
CA ASN A 273 -9.14 -16.35 -12.55
C ASN A 273 -7.99 -15.94 -13.48
N GLU A 274 -7.84 -14.66 -13.77
CA GLU A 274 -6.75 -14.16 -14.61
C GLU A 274 -5.86 -13.19 -13.82
N CYS A 275 -4.55 -13.35 -13.99
CA CYS A 275 -3.54 -12.41 -13.51
C CYS A 275 -2.81 -11.79 -14.69
N TRP A 276 -2.86 -10.48 -14.79
CA TRP A 276 -2.20 -9.70 -15.82
C TRP A 276 -1.08 -8.84 -15.24
N VAL A 277 0.06 -8.80 -15.93
CA VAL A 277 1.15 -7.88 -15.67
C VAL A 277 1.38 -7.01 -16.90
N ALA A 278 1.43 -5.71 -16.68
CA ALA A 278 1.86 -4.72 -17.67
C ALA A 278 3.33 -4.36 -17.43
N ILE A 279 4.14 -4.50 -18.47
CA ILE A 279 5.56 -4.15 -18.47
C ILE A 279 5.70 -2.94 -19.39
N PHE A 280 5.93 -1.76 -18.81
CA PHE A 280 6.09 -0.51 -19.55
C PHE A 280 7.57 -0.23 -19.82
N ASP A 281 7.87 0.33 -21.00
CA ASP A 281 9.25 0.60 -21.41
C ASP A 281 9.92 1.71 -20.59
N ASN A 282 9.14 2.67 -20.08
CA ASN A 282 9.63 3.79 -19.30
C ASN A 282 8.48 4.52 -18.57
N GLU A 283 8.81 5.64 -17.90
CA GLU A 283 7.91 6.48 -17.12
C GLU A 283 6.78 7.15 -17.92
N SER A 284 6.81 7.13 -19.24
CA SER A 284 5.70 7.66 -20.05
C SER A 284 4.46 6.78 -20.03
N PHE A 285 4.59 5.49 -19.70
CA PHE A 285 3.51 4.49 -19.69
C PHE A 285 2.77 4.33 -21.03
N THR A 286 3.36 4.79 -22.15
CA THR A 286 2.71 4.77 -23.46
C THR A 286 2.93 3.48 -24.22
N THR A 287 4.08 2.83 -24.02
CA THR A 287 4.43 1.55 -24.66
C THR A 287 4.48 0.45 -23.61
N LYS A 288 3.78 -0.65 -23.86
CA LYS A 288 3.68 -1.76 -22.92
C LYS A 288 3.70 -3.12 -23.59
N THR A 289 4.21 -4.11 -22.85
CA THR A 289 3.96 -5.53 -23.07
C THR A 289 2.97 -6.02 -22.03
N LEU A 290 1.96 -6.79 -22.44
CA LEU A 290 1.00 -7.43 -21.53
C LEU A 290 1.26 -8.93 -21.51
N ILE A 291 1.37 -9.49 -20.32
CA ILE A 291 1.49 -10.94 -20.10
C ILE A 291 0.40 -11.40 -19.14
N LYS A 292 -0.04 -12.66 -19.31
CA LYS A 292 -1.15 -13.24 -18.55
C LYS A 292 -0.84 -14.64 -18.06
N THR A 293 -1.38 -14.98 -16.90
CA THR A 293 -1.47 -16.37 -16.40
C THR A 293 -2.85 -16.60 -15.78
N ASP A 294 -3.29 -17.86 -15.82
CA ASP A 294 -4.52 -18.37 -15.18
C ASP A 294 -4.22 -19.24 -13.93
N ARG A 295 -2.98 -19.27 -13.48
CA ARG A 295 -2.54 -20.05 -12.30
C ARG A 295 -2.80 -19.37 -10.98
N ILE A 296 -2.96 -18.04 -10.98
CA ILE A 296 -3.34 -17.20 -9.84
C ILE A 296 -4.40 -16.19 -10.27
N SER A 297 -5.19 -15.70 -9.33
CA SER A 297 -6.07 -14.55 -9.52
C SER A 297 -5.26 -13.27 -9.63
N TYR A 298 -5.91 -12.11 -9.84
CA TYR A 298 -5.20 -10.84 -10.00
C TYR A 298 -4.27 -10.52 -8.82
N ALA A 299 -3.11 -9.93 -9.12
CA ALA A 299 -2.03 -9.68 -8.17
C ALA A 299 -2.17 -8.30 -7.51
N CYS A 300 -2.96 -8.24 -6.45
CA CYS A 300 -3.21 -6.99 -5.73
C CYS A 300 -3.62 -7.27 -4.30
N GLY A 301 -2.83 -6.77 -3.35
CA GLY A 301 -3.29 -6.61 -1.98
C GLY A 301 -4.31 -5.47 -1.92
N ARG A 302 -5.47 -5.71 -1.30
CA ARG A 302 -6.53 -4.73 -1.32
C ARG A 302 -7.07 -4.38 0.06
N ASN A 303 -7.07 -3.08 0.35
CA ASN A 303 -7.79 -2.53 1.48
C ASN A 303 -8.51 -1.24 1.03
N ARG A 304 -9.83 -1.28 0.95
CA ARG A 304 -10.65 -0.17 0.45
C ARG A 304 -10.24 0.24 -0.98
N SER A 305 -9.82 1.49 -1.18
CA SER A 305 -9.35 2.02 -2.47
C SER A 305 -7.84 1.92 -2.68
N GLN A 306 -7.10 1.31 -1.76
CA GLN A 306 -5.66 1.09 -1.93
C GLN A 306 -5.41 -0.23 -2.67
N TYR A 307 -4.53 -0.18 -3.66
CA TYR A 307 -4.10 -1.31 -4.46
C TYR A 307 -2.61 -1.54 -4.18
N TYR A 308 -2.37 -2.36 -3.15
CA TYR A 308 -1.01 -2.60 -2.68
C TYR A 308 -0.23 -3.44 -3.68
N GLN A 309 1.01 -3.04 -3.91
CA GLN A 309 1.95 -3.77 -4.74
C GLN A 309 2.20 -5.17 -4.19
N THR A 310 2.07 -6.18 -5.05
CA THR A 310 2.39 -7.58 -4.77
C THR A 310 3.25 -8.20 -5.88
N ILE A 311 4.00 -7.34 -6.58
CA ILE A 311 4.96 -7.72 -7.61
C ILE A 311 6.34 -7.18 -7.20
N TRP A 312 7.35 -8.05 -7.14
CA TRP A 312 8.66 -7.72 -6.61
C TRP A 312 9.77 -8.44 -7.35
N ALA A 313 10.89 -7.76 -7.59
CA ALA A 313 12.12 -8.36 -8.09
C ALA A 313 12.95 -8.89 -6.91
N ALA A 314 13.46 -10.10 -7.05
CA ALA A 314 14.46 -10.69 -6.17
C ALA A 314 15.88 -10.28 -6.61
N ASP A 315 16.89 -10.52 -5.75
CA ASP A 315 18.27 -10.10 -6.03
C ASP A 315 18.90 -10.81 -7.23
N ASN A 316 18.40 -11.99 -7.60
CA ASN A 316 18.81 -12.72 -8.81
C ASN A 316 18.18 -12.17 -10.11
N GLY A 317 17.31 -11.18 -10.00
CA GLY A 317 16.61 -10.53 -11.11
C GLY A 317 15.31 -11.22 -11.55
N ASP A 318 14.89 -12.32 -10.92
CA ASP A 318 13.56 -12.89 -11.13
C ASP A 318 12.49 -11.96 -10.54
N VAL A 319 11.36 -11.82 -11.23
CA VAL A 319 10.22 -11.06 -10.72
C VAL A 319 9.14 -12.03 -10.25
N TYR A 320 8.77 -11.93 -8.98
CA TYR A 320 7.71 -12.73 -8.37
C TYR A 320 6.42 -11.94 -8.29
N VAL A 321 5.33 -12.56 -8.71
CA VAL A 321 3.99 -11.98 -8.78
C VAL A 321 3.08 -12.77 -7.85
N PHE A 322 2.60 -12.11 -6.79
CA PHE A 322 1.82 -12.72 -5.72
C PHE A 322 0.35 -12.33 -5.86
N SER A 323 -0.55 -13.28 -5.76
CA SER A 323 -1.98 -13.03 -5.65
C SER A 323 -2.50 -13.46 -4.29
N PRO A 324 -3.18 -12.57 -3.55
CA PRO A 324 -3.89 -12.93 -2.32
C PRO A 324 -5.22 -13.64 -2.60
N SER A 325 -5.62 -13.79 -3.85
CA SER A 325 -6.95 -14.29 -4.27
C SER A 325 -8.10 -13.50 -3.65
N TYR A 326 -7.95 -12.19 -3.64
CA TYR A 326 -8.92 -11.27 -3.05
C TYR A 326 -10.32 -11.41 -3.68
N ALA A 327 -10.41 -11.88 -4.93
CA ALA A 327 -11.69 -12.16 -5.60
C ALA A 327 -12.57 -13.18 -4.85
N LYS A 328 -12.04 -13.97 -3.92
CA LYS A 328 -12.85 -14.83 -3.02
C LYS A 328 -13.83 -14.05 -2.16
N THR A 329 -13.61 -12.74 -1.98
CA THR A 329 -14.47 -11.86 -1.16
C THR A 329 -15.60 -11.20 -1.94
N MET A 330 -15.74 -11.48 -3.24
CA MET A 330 -16.82 -10.91 -4.07
C MET A 330 -18.16 -11.51 -3.69
N ASP A 331 -19.23 -10.72 -3.83
CA ASP A 331 -20.59 -11.14 -3.46
C ASP A 331 -21.18 -12.15 -4.46
N ASP A 332 -20.90 -11.99 -5.75
CA ASP A 332 -21.44 -12.85 -6.82
C ASP A 332 -20.44 -13.96 -7.19
N ALA A 333 -20.91 -15.20 -7.25
CA ALA A 333 -20.09 -16.36 -7.54
C ALA A 333 -19.39 -16.30 -8.91
N ARG A 334 -19.96 -15.59 -9.90
CA ARG A 334 -19.36 -15.39 -11.23
C ARG A 334 -18.11 -14.47 -11.18
N GLN A 335 -17.97 -13.70 -10.11
CA GLN A 335 -16.85 -12.79 -9.87
C GLN A 335 -15.90 -13.31 -8.79
N GLN A 336 -16.21 -14.47 -8.20
CA GLN A 336 -15.33 -15.15 -7.25
C GLN A 336 -14.29 -16.00 -7.95
N THR A 337 -13.07 -16.03 -7.39
CA THR A 337 -12.03 -16.98 -7.80
C THR A 337 -12.07 -18.24 -6.96
N THR A 338 -11.79 -19.38 -7.58
CA THR A 338 -11.52 -20.65 -6.89
C THR A 338 -10.02 -20.89 -6.70
N LEU A 339 -9.17 -20.08 -7.34
CA LEU A 339 -7.72 -20.21 -7.24
C LEU A 339 -7.25 -19.84 -5.83
N PRO A 340 -6.28 -20.58 -5.26
CA PRO A 340 -5.72 -20.23 -3.96
C PRO A 340 -4.84 -18.99 -4.03
N ALA A 341 -4.57 -18.37 -2.87
CA ALA A 341 -3.49 -17.40 -2.76
C ALA A 341 -2.18 -18.05 -3.17
N GLY A 342 -1.45 -17.42 -4.11
CA GLY A 342 -0.30 -18.07 -4.73
C GLY A 342 0.70 -17.09 -5.32
N VAL A 343 1.81 -17.63 -5.82
CA VAL A 343 2.87 -16.87 -6.46
C VAL A 343 3.35 -17.56 -7.73
N VAL A 344 3.61 -16.76 -8.76
CA VAL A 344 4.21 -17.14 -10.04
C VAL A 344 5.45 -16.30 -10.30
N ARG A 345 6.25 -16.65 -11.32
CA ARG A 345 7.51 -16.00 -11.60
C ARG A 345 7.64 -15.60 -13.06
N ILE A 346 8.29 -14.45 -13.27
CA ILE A 346 8.85 -14.00 -14.54
C ILE A 346 10.36 -14.13 -14.40
N PRO A 347 11.02 -15.08 -15.09
CA PRO A 347 12.46 -15.29 -14.96
C PRO A 347 13.27 -14.07 -15.40
N SER A 348 14.41 -13.86 -14.76
CA SER A 348 15.37 -12.81 -15.14
C SER A 348 15.71 -12.88 -16.64
N GLY A 349 15.70 -11.69 -17.28
CA GLY A 349 15.98 -11.58 -18.71
C GLY A 349 14.80 -11.95 -19.64
N THR A 350 13.64 -12.32 -19.11
CA THR A 350 12.43 -12.60 -19.87
C THR A 350 11.32 -11.56 -19.60
N GLN A 351 10.26 -11.60 -20.41
CA GLN A 351 9.04 -10.82 -20.22
C GLN A 351 7.82 -11.73 -20.33
N ASP A 352 7.90 -12.93 -19.77
CA ASP A 352 6.79 -13.88 -19.71
C ASP A 352 6.91 -14.76 -18.47
N PHE A 353 5.80 -15.37 -18.04
CA PHE A 353 5.77 -16.31 -16.94
C PHE A 353 6.42 -17.65 -17.35
N ASP A 354 7.12 -18.29 -16.40
CA ASP A 354 7.56 -19.66 -16.52
C ASP A 354 6.63 -20.64 -15.75
N ASP A 355 7.09 -21.89 -15.57
CA ASP A 355 6.33 -22.92 -14.86
C ASP A 355 6.39 -22.81 -13.33
N TYR A 356 7.10 -21.83 -12.78
CA TYR A 356 7.16 -21.64 -11.34
C TYR A 356 5.78 -21.28 -10.79
N TYR A 357 5.36 -22.03 -9.78
CA TYR A 357 4.13 -21.81 -9.03
C TYR A 357 4.27 -22.31 -7.61
N CYS A 358 3.69 -21.60 -6.66
CA CYS A 358 3.56 -22.05 -5.28
C CYS A 358 2.18 -21.66 -4.73
N ASP A 359 1.48 -22.65 -4.16
CA ASP A 359 0.24 -22.45 -3.41
C ASP A 359 0.58 -22.01 -1.99
N LEU A 360 0.41 -20.72 -1.71
CA LEU A 360 0.66 -20.12 -0.41
C LEU A 360 -0.47 -20.43 0.59
N GLU A 361 -1.68 -20.57 0.08
CA GLU A 361 -2.86 -20.85 0.91
C GLU A 361 -2.78 -22.25 1.53
N ALA A 362 -2.32 -23.24 0.79
CA ALA A 362 -2.08 -24.59 1.31
C ALA A 362 -1.02 -24.58 2.44
N GLN A 363 0.03 -23.76 2.31
CA GLN A 363 1.10 -23.69 3.31
C GLN A 363 0.72 -22.88 4.55
N SER A 364 -0.20 -21.94 4.41
CA SER A 364 -0.65 -21.06 5.49
C SER A 364 -1.80 -21.64 6.33
N GLY A 365 -2.29 -22.83 5.98
CA GLY A 365 -3.47 -23.40 6.61
C GLY A 365 -4.78 -22.77 6.15
N GLY A 366 -4.88 -22.44 4.85
CA GLY A 366 -6.06 -21.85 4.23
C GLY A 366 -6.13 -20.33 4.28
N LYS A 367 -5.07 -19.68 4.78
CA LYS A 367 -5.03 -18.22 4.93
C LYS A 367 -4.39 -17.54 3.72
N SER A 368 -4.72 -16.25 3.57
CA SER A 368 -4.15 -15.38 2.57
C SER A 368 -3.34 -14.25 3.22
N PHE A 369 -2.93 -13.26 2.41
CA PHE A 369 -2.15 -12.11 2.84
C PHE A 369 -2.74 -10.80 2.30
N LEU A 370 -2.43 -9.70 2.97
CA LEU A 370 -2.80 -8.35 2.51
C LEU A 370 -1.68 -7.70 1.72
N ARG A 371 -0.42 -7.87 2.14
CA ARG A 371 0.75 -7.21 1.57
C ARG A 371 1.96 -8.14 1.59
N CYS A 372 2.89 -7.90 0.69
CA CYS A 372 4.20 -8.54 0.71
C CYS A 372 5.29 -7.55 0.27
N TRP A 373 6.53 -7.83 0.65
CA TRP A 373 7.70 -7.01 0.32
C TRP A 373 8.92 -7.90 0.13
N HIS A 374 9.74 -7.58 -0.86
CA HIS A 374 11.06 -8.17 -1.00
C HIS A 374 11.97 -7.69 0.16
N ILE A 375 12.80 -8.59 0.69
CA ILE A 375 13.74 -8.30 1.78
C ILE A 375 15.18 -8.35 1.27
N THR A 376 15.64 -9.54 0.89
CA THR A 376 17.00 -9.84 0.42
C THR A 376 17.00 -11.21 -0.24
N GLY A 377 17.88 -11.42 -1.23
CA GLY A 377 17.95 -12.69 -1.94
C GLY A 377 16.63 -13.03 -2.60
N ASP A 378 16.04 -14.13 -2.18
CA ASP A 378 14.72 -14.63 -2.59
C ASP A 378 13.73 -14.68 -1.41
N TYR A 379 13.98 -13.90 -0.35
CA TYR A 379 13.11 -13.80 0.82
C TYR A 379 12.12 -12.65 0.70
N PHE A 380 10.87 -12.92 1.08
CA PHE A 380 9.78 -11.94 1.10
C PHE A 380 9.12 -11.93 2.48
N LEU A 381 8.87 -10.75 3.02
CA LEU A 381 8.00 -10.55 4.18
C LEU A 381 6.56 -10.46 3.72
N MET A 382 5.67 -11.17 4.39
CA MET A 382 4.23 -11.18 4.10
C MET A 382 3.42 -10.78 5.31
N LEU A 383 2.47 -9.87 5.12
CA LEU A 383 1.46 -9.51 6.11
C LEU A 383 0.24 -10.39 5.88
N MET A 384 0.10 -11.42 6.73
CA MET A 384 -0.88 -12.48 6.62
C MET A 384 -2.17 -12.15 7.36
N TYR A 385 -3.29 -12.62 6.83
CA TYR A 385 -4.55 -12.64 7.55
C TYR A 385 -4.55 -13.72 8.64
N ASP A 386 -5.34 -13.51 9.69
CA ASP A 386 -5.48 -14.44 10.82
C ASP A 386 -6.37 -15.65 10.50
N ARG A 387 -7.19 -15.55 9.46
CA ARG A 387 -8.13 -16.60 9.00
C ARG A 387 -8.33 -16.53 7.49
N PRO A 388 -8.99 -17.55 6.87
CA PRO A 388 -9.32 -17.56 5.45
C PRO A 388 -10.18 -16.37 5.02
N LEU A 389 -10.01 -15.88 3.77
CA LEU A 389 -10.83 -14.81 3.18
C LEU A 389 -12.31 -15.19 2.99
N THR A 390 -12.64 -16.48 3.08
CA THR A 390 -14.01 -16.98 3.01
C THR A 390 -14.75 -16.90 4.35
N GLU A 391 -14.05 -16.60 5.43
CA GLU A 391 -14.61 -16.36 6.75
C GLU A 391 -14.89 -14.86 6.96
N GLU A 392 -15.78 -14.53 7.91
CA GLU A 392 -16.02 -13.15 8.31
C GLU A 392 -14.93 -12.64 9.27
N ASP A 393 -14.77 -11.32 9.35
CA ASP A 393 -13.91 -10.63 10.32
C ASP A 393 -12.41 -10.98 10.24
N PHE A 394 -11.91 -11.32 9.05
CA PHE A 394 -10.46 -11.54 8.85
C PHE A 394 -9.67 -10.26 9.07
N THR A 395 -8.53 -10.38 9.75
CA THR A 395 -7.63 -9.27 10.09
C THR A 395 -6.20 -9.61 9.69
N ALA A 396 -5.51 -8.65 9.05
CA ALA A 396 -4.10 -8.81 8.71
C ALA A 396 -3.23 -8.40 9.91
N ASN A 397 -2.92 -9.37 10.78
CA ASN A 397 -2.21 -9.16 12.04
C ASN A 397 -1.08 -10.18 12.31
N GLN A 398 -0.66 -10.94 11.30
CA GLN A 398 0.41 -11.92 11.39
C GLN A 398 1.49 -11.62 10.35
N LEU A 399 2.74 -11.95 10.64
CA LEU A 399 3.84 -11.89 9.67
C LEU A 399 4.32 -13.30 9.34
N ALA A 400 4.74 -13.47 8.08
CA ALA A 400 5.42 -14.69 7.62
C ALA A 400 6.56 -14.32 6.68
N ILE A 401 7.57 -15.20 6.60
CA ILE A 401 8.64 -15.16 5.61
C ILE A 401 8.35 -16.20 4.56
N PHE A 402 8.34 -15.78 3.31
CA PHE A 402 8.32 -16.68 2.16
C PHE A 402 9.68 -16.70 1.50
N LYS A 403 10.25 -17.91 1.33
CA LYS A 403 11.48 -18.17 0.59
C LYS A 403 11.13 -18.79 -0.74
N ALA A 404 11.41 -18.07 -1.84
CA ALA A 404 10.91 -18.42 -3.16
C ALA A 404 11.56 -19.69 -3.74
N ASP A 405 12.88 -19.87 -3.68
CA ASP A 405 13.57 -21.04 -4.21
C ASP A 405 13.06 -22.36 -3.63
N SER A 406 12.87 -22.38 -2.33
CA SER A 406 12.37 -23.57 -1.61
C SER A 406 10.85 -23.64 -1.57
N LYS A 407 10.16 -22.60 -2.06
CA LYS A 407 8.69 -22.46 -2.02
C LYS A 407 8.15 -22.64 -0.60
N LYS A 408 8.84 -22.10 0.41
CA LYS A 408 8.52 -22.32 1.83
C LYS A 408 8.00 -21.05 2.49
N LEU A 409 6.82 -21.13 3.10
CA LEU A 409 6.23 -20.12 3.97
C LEU A 409 6.47 -20.50 5.44
N THR A 410 6.98 -19.54 6.23
CA THR A 410 7.23 -19.76 7.68
C THR A 410 6.70 -18.56 8.45
N TYR A 411 5.80 -18.79 9.39
CA TYR A 411 5.31 -17.72 10.26
C TYR A 411 6.40 -17.17 11.16
N VAL A 412 6.43 -15.84 11.32
CA VAL A 412 7.38 -15.16 12.21
C VAL A 412 7.01 -15.44 13.66
N THR A 413 8.01 -15.85 14.45
CA THR A 413 7.91 -16.03 15.90
C THR A 413 8.62 -14.89 16.64
N GLY A 414 8.38 -14.74 17.95
CA GLY A 414 9.01 -13.67 18.75
C GLY A 414 8.32 -12.31 18.69
N LEU A 415 7.19 -12.20 17.96
CA LEU A 415 6.31 -11.03 17.99
C LEU A 415 5.36 -11.10 19.21
N PRO A 416 4.76 -9.96 19.61
CA PRO A 416 3.63 -9.96 20.55
C PRO A 416 2.49 -10.87 20.07
N SER A 417 1.62 -11.29 21.00
CA SER A 417 0.41 -12.00 20.63
C SER A 417 -0.42 -11.22 19.61
N GLY A 418 -0.97 -11.90 18.61
CA GLY A 418 -1.77 -11.27 17.57
C GLY A 418 -2.97 -10.47 18.10
N GLU A 419 -3.51 -10.86 19.28
CA GLU A 419 -4.59 -10.14 19.96
C GLU A 419 -4.14 -8.77 20.52
N LEU A 420 -2.85 -8.63 20.84
CA LEU A 420 -2.27 -7.38 21.32
C LEU A 420 -1.83 -6.47 20.16
N ILE A 421 -1.59 -7.02 18.97
CA ILE A 421 -1.14 -6.24 17.83
C ILE A 421 -2.32 -5.42 17.27
N SER A 422 -2.22 -4.10 17.40
CA SER A 422 -3.19 -3.16 16.83
C SER A 422 -2.82 -2.71 15.40
N GLY A 423 -1.56 -2.92 14.97
CA GLY A 423 -1.13 -2.62 13.61
C GLY A 423 0.36 -2.77 13.38
N PHE A 424 0.72 -2.73 12.11
CA PHE A 424 2.10 -2.69 11.64
C PHE A 424 2.38 -1.37 10.93
N GLY A 425 3.66 -1.03 10.78
CA GLY A 425 4.07 0.08 9.92
C GLY A 425 3.63 -0.12 8.46
N ASN A 426 3.56 0.97 7.70
CA ASN A 426 3.07 0.92 6.31
C ASN A 426 3.98 0.10 5.39
N ALA A 427 5.26 0.01 5.68
CA ALA A 427 6.22 -0.83 4.99
C ALA A 427 7.37 -1.20 5.96
N PRO A 428 8.02 -2.35 5.78
CA PRO A 428 9.23 -2.70 6.49
C PRO A 428 10.42 -1.91 5.92
N TYR A 429 11.49 -1.86 6.70
CA TYR A 429 12.81 -1.45 6.24
C TYR A 429 13.75 -2.65 6.24
N ALA A 430 14.43 -2.90 5.13
CA ALA A 430 15.37 -4.01 4.99
C ALA A 430 16.80 -3.48 4.81
N GLU A 431 17.73 -4.00 5.56
CA GLU A 431 19.15 -3.65 5.49
C GLU A 431 20.01 -4.82 5.96
N ASN A 432 21.15 -5.06 5.28
CA ASN A 432 22.13 -6.08 5.66
C ASN A 432 21.53 -7.49 5.87
N GLY A 433 20.54 -7.85 5.06
CA GLY A 433 19.92 -9.18 5.07
C GLY A 433 18.91 -9.41 6.20
N VAL A 434 18.57 -8.40 6.98
CA VAL A 434 17.51 -8.44 7.98
C VAL A 434 16.41 -7.45 7.64
N VAL A 435 15.22 -7.65 8.22
CA VAL A 435 14.09 -6.75 8.04
C VAL A 435 13.61 -6.19 9.37
N TYR A 436 13.30 -4.90 9.37
CA TYR A 436 12.77 -4.15 10.52
C TYR A 436 11.30 -3.81 10.24
N MET A 437 10.42 -4.27 11.11
CA MET A 437 9.00 -3.97 11.03
C MET A 437 8.53 -3.30 12.32
N THR A 438 7.84 -2.20 12.18
CA THR A 438 7.18 -1.54 13.30
C THR A 438 5.94 -2.31 13.71
N VAL A 439 5.80 -2.58 15.00
CA VAL A 439 4.64 -3.20 15.62
C VAL A 439 4.06 -2.28 16.66
N THR A 440 2.79 -1.97 16.54
CA THR A 440 2.01 -1.20 17.53
C THR A 440 1.12 -2.18 18.29
N THR A 441 1.14 -2.10 19.62
CA THR A 441 0.31 -2.93 20.49
C THR A 441 -0.69 -2.09 21.28
N THR A 442 -1.71 -2.74 21.80
CA THR A 442 -2.76 -2.11 22.61
C THR A 442 -2.33 -1.83 24.05
N ASP A 443 -1.25 -2.47 24.52
CA ASP A 443 -0.78 -2.48 25.89
C ASP A 443 0.56 -1.78 26.13
N GLY A 444 1.12 -1.12 25.07
CA GLY A 444 2.42 -0.49 25.18
C GLY A 444 2.74 0.49 24.04
N HIS A 445 3.95 1.03 24.12
CA HIS A 445 4.47 1.87 23.03
C HIS A 445 4.83 1.02 21.79
N PRO A 446 4.69 1.57 20.58
CA PRO A 446 5.22 0.96 19.37
C PRO A 446 6.69 0.59 19.52
N ALA A 447 7.08 -0.53 18.91
CA ALA A 447 8.48 -0.92 18.83
C ALA A 447 8.83 -1.42 17.44
N ILE A 448 10.09 -1.28 17.05
CA ILE A 448 10.64 -1.87 15.85
C ILE A 448 11.12 -3.28 16.19
N TYR A 449 10.69 -4.25 15.42
CA TYR A 449 11.13 -5.64 15.54
C TYR A 449 12.09 -5.97 14.40
N LYS A 450 13.27 -6.47 14.76
CA LYS A 450 14.25 -7.02 13.84
C LYS A 450 13.93 -8.47 13.56
N ILE A 451 13.75 -8.84 12.31
CA ILE A 451 13.37 -10.18 11.88
C ILE A 451 14.50 -10.75 11.02
N ASP A 452 15.03 -11.90 11.41
CA ASP A 452 15.93 -12.69 10.58
C ASP A 452 15.12 -13.51 9.59
N PRO A 453 15.23 -13.30 8.26
CA PRO A 453 14.43 -14.01 7.29
C PRO A 453 14.78 -15.49 7.18
N ALA A 454 15.99 -15.91 7.53
CA ALA A 454 16.40 -17.30 7.43
C ALA A 454 15.76 -18.17 8.51
N SER A 455 15.63 -17.66 9.72
CA SER A 455 15.00 -18.35 10.86
C SER A 455 13.54 -18.01 11.07
N ALA A 456 13.05 -16.90 10.48
CA ALA A 456 11.75 -16.29 10.75
C ALA A 456 11.54 -15.94 12.23
N VAL A 457 12.61 -15.48 12.90
CA VAL A 457 12.55 -15.08 14.32
C VAL A 457 12.65 -13.56 14.43
N ALA A 458 11.72 -12.98 15.15
CA ALA A 458 11.71 -11.56 15.50
C ALA A 458 12.30 -11.32 16.88
N THR A 459 13.08 -10.27 17.01
CA THR A 459 13.62 -9.75 18.27
C THR A 459 13.16 -8.30 18.44
N LYS A 460 12.66 -7.95 19.62
CA LYS A 460 12.28 -6.57 19.92
C LYS A 460 13.55 -5.69 19.90
N GLY A 461 13.48 -4.64 19.12
CA GLY A 461 14.50 -3.60 19.01
C GLY A 461 14.08 -2.30 19.67
N LEU A 462 14.24 -1.17 18.95
CA LEU A 462 13.98 0.18 19.43
C LEU A 462 12.50 0.37 19.81
N THR A 463 12.28 0.88 21.02
CA THR A 463 10.95 1.33 21.49
C THR A 463 10.76 2.82 21.17
N ILE A 464 9.59 3.20 20.72
CA ILE A 464 9.27 4.59 20.37
C ILE A 464 8.16 5.08 21.29
N GLU A 465 8.45 6.10 22.13
CA GLU A 465 7.43 6.73 22.98
C GLU A 465 6.51 7.61 22.14
N ALA A 466 5.59 6.93 21.47
CA ALA A 466 4.58 7.50 20.59
C ALA A 466 3.29 6.68 20.70
N THR A 467 2.22 7.14 20.04
CA THR A 467 0.97 6.37 19.93
C THR A 467 1.04 5.42 18.73
N GLN A 468 1.70 5.85 17.64
CA GLN A 468 1.80 5.07 16.41
C GLN A 468 3.10 5.38 15.69
N VAL A 469 3.60 4.41 14.92
CA VAL A 469 4.70 4.58 13.96
C VAL A 469 4.25 4.07 12.61
N SER A 470 4.30 4.96 11.60
CA SER A 470 3.82 4.69 10.25
C SER A 470 4.93 4.33 9.26
N GLY A 471 6.19 4.68 9.56
CA GLY A 471 7.29 4.40 8.65
C GLY A 471 8.64 4.41 9.36
N VAL A 472 9.57 3.63 8.83
CA VAL A 472 10.96 3.57 9.23
C VAL A 472 11.84 3.42 7.98
N GLY A 473 13.01 4.01 7.99
CA GLY A 473 13.99 3.92 6.91
C GLY A 473 15.28 4.68 7.25
N ARG A 474 16.12 4.87 6.25
CA ARG A 474 17.45 5.50 6.42
C ARG A 474 17.59 6.73 5.52
N LEU A 475 18.23 7.75 6.03
CA LEU A 475 18.72 8.91 5.27
C LEU A 475 20.20 9.13 5.55
N SER A 476 20.99 9.25 4.48
CA SER A 476 22.40 9.63 4.60
C SER A 476 22.50 11.14 4.85
N PRO A 477 23.34 11.57 5.83
CA PRO A 477 23.60 12.98 6.07
C PRO A 477 24.20 13.68 4.83
N ARG A 478 23.82 14.94 4.59
CA ARG A 478 24.27 15.71 3.44
C ARG A 478 24.34 17.21 3.71
#